data_7a783b2c5dd91ffedb5a6a8e413961fb
#
_entry.id   7a783b2c5dd91ffedb5a6a8e413961fb
#
_cell.length_a   1.000
_cell.length_b   1.000
_cell.length_c   1.000
_cell.angle_alpha   90.00
_cell.angle_beta   90.00
_cell.angle_gamma   90.00
#
_symmetry.space_group_name_H-M   'P 1'
#
loop_
_entity.id
_entity.type
_entity.pdbx_description
1 polymer ?
#
loop_
_entity_poly.entity_id
_entity_poly.type
_entity_poly.pdbx_seq_one_letter_code
_entity_poly.pdbx_strand_id
1 'polypeptide(L)'
;MRFITIIGCGLMGGSLGLALKMARPDLHIAGWDAPGTLESALQRGAIDEAAPSLYAAVDGADLIILATPLSSTMQLIEELKGHIPADTWIHDLCSVKAPVAVKVGQELGHHRFLGGHPMTGSEKSGIRFADAALYENATYVVCPGQQMPRDDSYHVLMSLLEATGAMLLEMDTETHDRIAAHVSHVPQLLSVLLVNLADEARSRDPQVLRLAAGGFRDMTRIASSPFPMWEDILQANQADVHEALSTFRKALDNLILLLENGHFERIAELFQSAEQTRDFIPADGKGFLKPLADVFVFTQDRPGALVSLTSTLYEADLSIKDIELLRIRENRGGTFRIGFETSREAIEAIKVLSAADFTAYRL
;
A
#
# COMPACT_ATOMS: atom_id res chain seq x y z
N MET A 1 -16.52 20.21 -7.33
CA MET A 1 -15.08 20.11 -7.70
C MET A 1 -15.00 19.65 -9.14
N ARG A 2 -14.35 20.45 -9.98
CA ARG A 2 -14.07 20.11 -11.40
C ARG A 2 -12.61 20.33 -11.76
N PHE A 3 -11.96 21.30 -11.12
CA PHE A 3 -10.57 21.65 -11.36
C PHE A 3 -9.72 21.13 -10.22
N ILE A 4 -8.88 20.13 -10.51
CA ILE A 4 -8.01 19.48 -9.54
C ILE A 4 -6.56 19.73 -9.95
N THR A 5 -5.72 20.05 -8.98
CA THR A 5 -4.28 20.15 -9.19
C THR A 5 -3.57 19.03 -8.45
N ILE A 6 -2.68 18.31 -9.14
CA ILE A 6 -1.80 17.31 -8.53
C ILE A 6 -0.37 17.85 -8.52
N ILE A 7 0.16 18.08 -7.34
CA ILE A 7 1.54 18.48 -7.12
C ILE A 7 2.34 17.23 -6.75
N GLY A 8 3.21 16.80 -7.67
CA GLY A 8 3.87 15.48 -7.57
C GLY A 8 3.18 14.41 -8.42
N CYS A 9 3.47 14.38 -9.73
CA CYS A 9 2.88 13.45 -10.68
C CYS A 9 3.66 12.13 -10.79
N GLY A 10 4.27 11.67 -9.69
CA GLY A 10 5.01 10.41 -9.61
C GLY A 10 4.12 9.16 -9.59
N LEU A 11 4.56 8.09 -8.89
CA LEU A 11 3.77 6.87 -8.75
C LEU A 11 2.40 7.16 -8.14
N MET A 12 2.36 7.77 -6.94
CA MET A 12 1.11 7.96 -6.19
C MET A 12 0.20 9.01 -6.86
N GLY A 13 0.70 10.22 -7.11
CA GLY A 13 -0.10 11.27 -7.73
C GLY A 13 -0.54 10.94 -9.15
N GLY A 14 0.33 10.31 -9.94
CA GLY A 14 -0.02 9.85 -11.29
C GLY A 14 -1.07 8.74 -11.28
N SER A 15 -0.97 7.78 -10.36
CA SER A 15 -2.00 6.73 -10.19
C SER A 15 -3.34 7.33 -9.77
N LEU A 16 -3.32 8.31 -8.85
CA LEU A 16 -4.54 8.99 -8.42
C LEU A 16 -5.17 9.75 -9.59
N GLY A 17 -4.37 10.46 -10.38
CA GLY A 17 -4.84 11.13 -11.59
C GLY A 17 -5.50 10.18 -12.57
N LEU A 18 -4.85 9.04 -12.87
CA LEU A 18 -5.41 7.99 -13.74
C LEU A 18 -6.73 7.43 -13.19
N ALA A 19 -6.79 7.10 -11.91
CA ALA A 19 -8.00 6.57 -11.27
C ALA A 19 -9.15 7.58 -11.31
N LEU A 20 -8.87 8.85 -10.99
CA LEU A 20 -9.85 9.93 -11.04
C LEU A 20 -10.36 10.17 -12.48
N LYS A 21 -9.47 10.18 -13.47
CA LYS A 21 -9.87 10.34 -14.90
C LYS A 21 -10.71 9.17 -15.37
N MET A 22 -10.42 7.96 -14.96
CA MET A 22 -11.21 6.77 -15.30
C MET A 22 -12.61 6.83 -14.67
N ALA A 23 -12.72 7.20 -13.40
CA ALA A 23 -13.99 7.29 -12.68
C ALA A 23 -14.82 8.53 -13.08
N ARG A 24 -14.17 9.65 -13.37
CA ARG A 24 -14.78 10.96 -13.64
C ARG A 24 -14.06 11.65 -14.80
N PRO A 25 -14.36 11.26 -16.07
CA PRO A 25 -13.72 11.83 -17.26
C PRO A 25 -13.98 13.35 -17.45
N ASP A 26 -14.98 13.89 -16.76
CA ASP A 26 -15.34 15.32 -16.78
C ASP A 26 -14.43 16.20 -15.92
N LEU A 27 -13.57 15.62 -15.10
CA LEU A 27 -12.61 16.36 -14.30
C LEU A 27 -11.50 16.94 -15.18
N HIS A 28 -11.08 18.16 -14.89
CA HIS A 28 -9.87 18.77 -15.43
C HIS A 28 -8.77 18.69 -14.38
N ILE A 29 -7.68 17.99 -14.71
CA ILE A 29 -6.55 17.75 -13.79
C ILE A 29 -5.32 18.45 -14.32
N ALA A 30 -4.86 19.49 -13.62
CA ALA A 30 -3.56 20.11 -13.84
C ALA A 30 -2.48 19.40 -13.02
N GLY A 31 -1.28 19.28 -13.56
CA GLY A 31 -0.13 18.69 -12.86
C GLY A 31 1.01 19.68 -12.72
N TRP A 32 1.75 19.58 -11.59
CA TRP A 32 3.02 20.26 -11.40
C TRP A 32 4.07 19.30 -10.86
N ASP A 33 5.18 19.15 -11.60
CA ASP A 33 6.33 18.28 -11.31
C ASP A 33 7.51 18.67 -12.24
N ALA A 34 8.61 17.95 -12.20
CA ALA A 34 9.69 18.07 -13.15
C ALA A 34 9.20 17.86 -14.60
N PRO A 35 9.72 18.62 -15.58
CA PRO A 35 9.21 18.61 -16.97
C PRO A 35 9.06 17.21 -17.59
N GLY A 36 10.04 16.30 -17.39
CA GLY A 36 9.97 14.94 -17.93
C GLY A 36 8.88 14.07 -17.29
N THR A 37 8.56 14.33 -16.01
CA THR A 37 7.44 13.67 -15.31
C THR A 37 6.11 14.17 -15.87
N LEU A 38 5.97 15.48 -16.07
CA LEU A 38 4.77 16.11 -16.61
C LEU A 38 4.46 15.62 -18.04
N GLU A 39 5.48 15.56 -18.90
CA GLU A 39 5.33 15.02 -20.25
C GLU A 39 4.80 13.58 -20.23
N SER A 40 5.37 12.75 -19.39
CA SER A 40 4.94 11.36 -19.23
C SER A 40 3.52 11.26 -18.63
N ALA A 41 3.17 12.13 -17.67
CA ALA A 41 1.85 12.16 -17.07
C ALA A 41 0.75 12.57 -18.07
N LEU A 42 1.04 13.55 -18.93
CA LEU A 42 0.17 13.93 -20.06
C LEU A 42 -0.02 12.78 -21.02
N GLN A 43 1.08 12.16 -21.48
CA GLN A 43 1.02 11.03 -22.43
C GLN A 43 0.21 9.84 -21.88
N ARG A 44 0.26 9.60 -20.59
CA ARG A 44 -0.48 8.54 -19.91
C ARG A 44 -1.94 8.91 -19.59
N GLY A 45 -2.32 10.17 -19.75
CA GLY A 45 -3.65 10.66 -19.39
C GLY A 45 -3.91 10.78 -17.90
N ALA A 46 -2.85 10.88 -17.09
CA ALA A 46 -2.94 11.11 -15.65
C ALA A 46 -3.30 12.57 -15.32
N ILE A 47 -2.93 13.49 -16.19
CA ILE A 47 -3.26 14.92 -16.13
C ILE A 47 -3.69 15.41 -17.54
N ASP A 48 -4.47 16.49 -17.57
CA ASP A 48 -4.90 17.14 -18.82
C ASP A 48 -3.98 18.29 -19.20
N GLU A 49 -3.31 18.90 -18.21
CA GLU A 49 -2.49 20.09 -18.38
C GLU A 49 -1.23 20.04 -17.50
N ALA A 50 -0.10 20.49 -18.05
CA ALA A 50 1.12 20.73 -17.31
C ALA A 50 1.18 22.21 -16.91
N ALA A 51 1.06 22.51 -15.63
CA ALA A 51 1.12 23.87 -15.14
C ALA A 51 2.51 24.48 -15.33
N PRO A 52 2.62 25.74 -15.81
CA PRO A 52 3.90 26.37 -16.11
C PRO A 52 4.69 26.77 -14.86
N SER A 53 4.03 26.89 -13.71
CA SER A 53 4.63 27.16 -12.40
C SER A 53 3.78 26.63 -11.28
N LEU A 54 4.35 26.52 -10.06
CA LEU A 54 3.62 26.11 -8.87
C LEU A 54 2.41 27.01 -8.59
N TYR A 55 2.57 28.33 -8.71
CA TYR A 55 1.50 29.29 -8.46
C TYR A 55 0.38 29.20 -9.51
N ALA A 56 0.74 29.00 -10.78
CA ALA A 56 -0.25 28.79 -11.82
C ALA A 56 -1.02 27.45 -11.62
N ALA A 57 -0.36 26.46 -11.03
CA ALA A 57 -0.99 25.18 -10.75
C ALA A 57 -2.11 25.28 -9.71
N VAL A 58 -1.97 26.15 -8.70
CA VAL A 58 -2.95 26.27 -7.61
C VAL A 58 -4.02 27.34 -7.88
N ASP A 59 -3.82 28.19 -8.87
CA ASP A 59 -4.76 29.24 -9.22
C ASP A 59 -6.05 28.66 -9.82
N GLY A 60 -7.19 28.96 -9.20
CA GLY A 60 -8.50 28.48 -9.62
C GLY A 60 -8.77 26.98 -9.37
N ALA A 61 -7.90 26.28 -8.62
CA ALA A 61 -8.16 24.88 -8.26
C ALA A 61 -9.25 24.75 -7.18
N ASP A 62 -10.18 23.83 -7.38
CA ASP A 62 -11.15 23.42 -6.35
C ASP A 62 -10.50 22.51 -5.29
N LEU A 63 -9.51 21.71 -5.72
CA LEU A 63 -8.78 20.74 -4.91
C LEU A 63 -7.31 20.71 -5.30
N ILE A 64 -6.42 20.85 -4.34
CA ILE A 64 -4.98 20.68 -4.49
C ILE A 64 -4.56 19.38 -3.78
N ILE A 65 -3.93 18.47 -4.52
CA ILE A 65 -3.42 17.20 -4.02
C ILE A 65 -1.90 17.28 -3.94
N LEU A 66 -1.35 17.16 -2.73
CA LEU A 66 0.08 17.14 -2.45
C LEU A 66 0.55 15.69 -2.44
N ALA A 67 1.20 15.24 -3.52
CA ALA A 67 1.64 13.87 -3.74
C ALA A 67 3.17 13.76 -3.86
N THR A 68 3.89 14.64 -3.17
CA THR A 68 5.36 14.67 -3.09
C THR A 68 5.85 13.99 -1.81
N PRO A 69 7.16 13.67 -1.69
CA PRO A 69 7.75 13.23 -0.43
C PRO A 69 7.45 14.23 0.71
N LEU A 70 7.43 13.73 1.94
CA LEU A 70 7.00 14.50 3.11
C LEU A 70 7.78 15.82 3.27
N SER A 71 9.11 15.76 3.19
CA SER A 71 9.96 16.95 3.27
C SER A 71 9.63 17.99 2.19
N SER A 72 9.42 17.55 0.96
CA SER A 72 9.00 18.43 -0.15
C SER A 72 7.59 18.97 0.07
N THR A 73 6.65 18.16 0.57
CA THR A 73 5.29 18.59 0.92
C THR A 73 5.32 19.70 1.97
N MET A 74 6.16 19.57 3.00
CA MET A 74 6.30 20.57 4.06
C MET A 74 6.84 21.91 3.53
N GLN A 75 7.80 21.88 2.57
CA GLN A 75 8.32 23.06 1.90
C GLN A 75 7.27 23.71 0.99
N LEU A 76 6.54 22.90 0.21
CA LEU A 76 5.47 23.40 -0.66
C LEU A 76 4.35 24.08 0.11
N ILE A 77 3.96 23.57 1.29
CA ILE A 77 2.98 24.21 2.17
C ILE A 77 3.45 25.61 2.57
N GLU A 78 4.73 25.78 2.89
CA GLU A 78 5.30 27.07 3.24
C GLU A 78 5.37 28.02 2.02
N GLU A 79 5.80 27.52 0.86
CA GLU A 79 5.90 28.30 -0.38
C GLU A 79 4.53 28.78 -0.88
N LEU A 80 3.49 27.98 -0.68
CA LEU A 80 2.13 28.29 -1.11
C LEU A 80 1.38 29.26 -0.17
N LYS A 81 2.03 29.74 0.89
CA LYS A 81 1.44 30.69 1.84
C LYS A 81 0.93 31.94 1.13
N GLY A 82 -0.35 32.26 1.34
CA GLY A 82 -1.00 33.39 0.73
C GLY A 82 -1.39 33.26 -0.74
N HIS A 83 -1.16 32.08 -1.36
CA HIS A 83 -1.47 31.81 -2.76
C HIS A 83 -2.67 30.88 -2.94
N ILE A 84 -3.13 30.20 -1.87
CA ILE A 84 -4.28 29.29 -1.93
C ILE A 84 -5.52 30.02 -1.45
N PRO A 85 -6.60 30.08 -2.28
CA PRO A 85 -7.89 30.63 -1.85
C PRO A 85 -8.49 29.88 -0.66
N ALA A 86 -9.21 30.57 0.22
CA ALA A 86 -9.73 30.02 1.46
C ALA A 86 -10.78 28.90 1.28
N ASP A 87 -11.40 28.80 0.13
CA ASP A 87 -12.41 27.81 -0.23
C ASP A 87 -11.85 26.61 -1.01
N THR A 88 -10.57 26.64 -1.39
CA THR A 88 -9.87 25.53 -2.04
C THR A 88 -9.59 24.40 -1.04
N TRP A 89 -9.88 23.18 -1.41
CA TRP A 89 -9.51 22.00 -0.63
C TRP A 89 -8.04 21.63 -0.82
N ILE A 90 -7.40 21.25 0.28
CA ILE A 90 -6.04 20.69 0.27
C ILE A 90 -6.12 19.24 0.76
N HIS A 91 -5.49 18.36 0.05
CA HIS A 91 -5.38 16.93 0.36
C HIS A 91 -3.95 16.48 0.16
N ASP A 92 -3.38 15.69 1.07
CA ASP A 92 -2.04 15.15 0.93
C ASP A 92 -2.04 13.62 0.87
N LEU A 93 -0.96 13.02 0.37
CA LEU A 93 -0.77 11.57 0.30
C LEU A 93 0.39 11.07 1.18
N CYS A 94 0.84 11.87 2.14
CA CYS A 94 2.00 11.55 2.97
C CYS A 94 1.73 10.36 3.90
N SER A 95 2.78 9.66 4.29
CA SER A 95 2.72 8.50 5.18
C SER A 95 2.60 8.88 6.67
N VAL A 96 2.76 10.16 7.02
CA VAL A 96 2.61 10.70 8.38
C VAL A 96 1.66 11.87 8.33
N LYS A 97 0.73 11.98 9.27
CA LYS A 97 -0.40 12.93 9.19
C LYS A 97 -0.29 14.12 10.12
N ALA A 98 0.05 13.92 11.39
CA ALA A 98 0.03 14.98 12.39
C ALA A 98 0.95 16.16 12.03
N PRO A 99 2.21 15.98 11.61
CA PRO A 99 3.07 17.10 11.23
C PRO A 99 2.56 17.88 10.03
N VAL A 100 1.96 17.21 9.03
CA VAL A 100 1.40 17.87 7.84
C VAL A 100 0.20 18.72 8.23
N ALA A 101 -0.72 18.19 9.02
CA ALA A 101 -1.91 18.92 9.50
C ALA A 101 -1.52 20.17 10.32
N VAL A 102 -0.52 20.04 11.20
CA VAL A 102 0.02 21.17 11.98
C VAL A 102 0.60 22.23 11.06
N LYS A 103 1.43 21.83 10.08
CA LYS A 103 2.07 22.75 9.13
C LYS A 103 1.03 23.48 8.27
N VAL A 104 0.02 22.79 7.76
CA VAL A 104 -1.09 23.42 7.00
C VAL A 104 -1.83 24.43 7.86
N GLY A 105 -2.16 24.06 9.10
CA GLY A 105 -2.83 24.99 10.02
C GLY A 105 -2.01 26.25 10.32
N GLN A 106 -0.70 26.11 10.52
CA GLN A 106 0.21 27.23 10.85
C GLN A 106 0.48 28.15 9.67
N GLU A 107 0.77 27.58 8.48
CA GLU A 107 1.21 28.36 7.34
C GLU A 107 0.07 28.85 6.46
N LEU A 108 -0.95 28.04 6.28
CA LEU A 108 -2.06 28.34 5.37
C LEU A 108 -3.32 28.79 6.09
N GLY A 109 -3.44 28.51 7.41
CA GLY A 109 -4.64 28.81 8.17
C GLY A 109 -5.90 28.11 7.63
N HIS A 110 -5.71 27.06 6.84
CA HIS A 110 -6.78 26.42 6.09
C HIS A 110 -7.61 25.47 6.95
N HIS A 111 -8.92 25.71 6.96
CA HIS A 111 -9.90 24.79 7.57
C HIS A 111 -10.35 23.69 6.59
N ARG A 112 -10.07 23.81 5.29
CA ARG A 112 -10.41 22.83 4.23
C ARG A 112 -9.22 21.94 3.91
N PHE A 113 -8.65 21.32 4.94
CA PHE A 113 -7.59 20.33 4.80
C PHE A 113 -8.07 18.96 5.23
N LEU A 114 -7.97 17.99 4.32
CA LEU A 114 -8.21 16.57 4.58
C LEU A 114 -6.90 15.82 4.40
N GLY A 115 -6.28 15.40 5.50
CA GLY A 115 -5.10 14.54 5.44
C GLY A 115 -5.45 13.19 4.80
N GLY A 116 -4.56 12.64 3.98
CA GLY A 116 -4.75 11.34 3.36
C GLY A 116 -3.51 10.46 3.44
N HIS A 117 -3.73 9.15 3.61
CA HIS A 117 -2.67 8.16 3.50
C HIS A 117 -3.23 6.89 2.87
N PRO A 118 -3.04 6.69 1.57
CA PRO A 118 -3.36 5.42 0.93
C PRO A 118 -2.38 4.35 1.42
N MET A 119 -2.90 3.31 2.09
CA MET A 119 -2.11 2.18 2.60
C MET A 119 -1.77 1.21 1.46
N THR A 120 -1.25 1.75 0.38
CA THR A 120 -0.79 1.05 -0.80
C THR A 120 0.45 1.71 -1.37
N GLY A 121 1.17 1.03 -2.23
CA GLY A 121 2.38 1.55 -2.85
C GLY A 121 3.19 0.43 -3.49
N SER A 122 4.37 0.80 -3.95
CA SER A 122 5.33 -0.12 -4.53
C SER A 122 6.74 0.35 -4.18
N GLU A 123 7.69 -0.59 -4.16
CA GLU A 123 9.13 -0.30 -4.12
C GLU A 123 9.63 0.42 -5.37
N LYS A 124 8.81 0.48 -6.43
CA LYS A 124 9.08 1.22 -7.65
C LYS A 124 8.66 2.68 -7.50
N SER A 125 9.29 3.58 -8.23
CA SER A 125 9.01 5.01 -8.18
C SER A 125 8.88 5.63 -9.57
N GLY A 126 8.19 6.78 -9.64
CA GLY A 126 7.99 7.58 -10.84
C GLY A 126 6.74 7.22 -11.64
N ILE A 127 6.34 8.14 -12.51
CA ILE A 127 5.11 8.09 -13.31
C ILE A 127 5.00 6.85 -14.21
N ARG A 128 6.12 6.29 -14.66
CA ARG A 128 6.14 5.09 -15.51
C ARG A 128 5.48 3.86 -14.86
N PHE A 129 5.43 3.83 -13.54
CA PHE A 129 4.82 2.75 -12.76
C PHE A 129 3.45 3.12 -12.21
N ALA A 130 2.93 4.32 -12.53
CA ALA A 130 1.57 4.69 -12.14
C ALA A 130 0.54 3.72 -12.75
N ASP A 131 -0.47 3.39 -11.96
CA ASP A 131 -1.53 2.45 -12.33
C ASP A 131 -2.86 2.95 -11.78
N ALA A 132 -3.89 3.01 -12.62
CA ALA A 132 -5.23 3.42 -12.21
C ALA A 132 -5.82 2.51 -11.12
N ALA A 133 -5.46 1.21 -11.13
CA ALA A 133 -5.93 0.23 -10.16
C ALA A 133 -5.14 0.24 -8.83
N LEU A 134 -4.12 1.11 -8.66
CA LEU A 134 -3.29 1.13 -7.46
C LEU A 134 -4.09 1.34 -6.17
N TYR A 135 -5.20 2.08 -6.27
CA TYR A 135 -6.06 2.41 -5.13
C TYR A 135 -7.21 1.43 -4.93
N GLU A 136 -7.54 0.60 -5.92
CA GLU A 136 -8.66 -0.33 -5.85
C GLU A 136 -8.55 -1.25 -4.65
N ASN A 137 -9.60 -1.24 -3.81
CA ASN A 137 -9.73 -2.00 -2.56
C ASN A 137 -8.60 -1.77 -1.54
N ALA A 138 -7.74 -0.77 -1.75
CA ALA A 138 -6.76 -0.38 -0.76
C ALA A 138 -7.43 0.40 0.38
N THR A 139 -7.02 0.14 1.61
CA THR A 139 -7.39 1.02 2.73
C THR A 139 -6.78 2.39 2.49
N TYR A 140 -7.62 3.42 2.50
CA TYR A 140 -7.20 4.79 2.34
C TYR A 140 -7.61 5.59 3.58
N VAL A 141 -6.63 5.85 4.45
CA VAL A 141 -6.90 6.61 5.66
C VAL A 141 -7.14 8.07 5.29
N VAL A 142 -8.20 8.64 5.85
CA VAL A 142 -8.50 10.08 5.75
C VAL A 142 -8.56 10.66 7.16
N CYS A 143 -7.88 11.80 7.34
CA CYS A 143 -7.73 12.46 8.63
C CYS A 143 -8.32 13.88 8.55
N PRO A 144 -9.61 14.06 8.84
CA PRO A 144 -10.23 15.37 8.87
C PRO A 144 -9.76 16.18 10.08
N GLY A 145 -9.43 17.45 9.85
CA GLY A 145 -9.14 18.38 10.94
C GLY A 145 -10.36 18.60 11.87
N GLN A 146 -10.13 18.86 13.16
CA GLN A 146 -11.21 19.05 14.14
C GLN A 146 -12.20 20.17 13.79
N GLN A 147 -11.75 21.23 13.11
CA GLN A 147 -12.55 22.37 12.70
C GLN A 147 -12.93 22.35 11.22
N MET A 148 -12.67 21.23 10.55
CA MET A 148 -12.95 21.10 9.12
C MET A 148 -14.46 21.07 8.86
N PRO A 149 -14.97 21.89 7.90
CA PRO A 149 -16.40 21.90 7.57
C PRO A 149 -16.78 20.60 6.86
N ARG A 150 -17.86 19.97 7.31
CA ARG A 150 -18.44 18.77 6.68
C ARG A 150 -19.65 19.16 5.83
N ASP A 151 -19.43 20.11 4.94
CA ASP A 151 -20.42 20.61 3.99
C ASP A 151 -20.52 19.73 2.73
N ASP A 152 -21.33 20.15 1.76
CA ASP A 152 -21.50 19.43 0.50
C ASP A 152 -20.17 19.22 -0.24
N SER A 153 -19.23 20.18 -0.13
CA SER A 153 -17.94 20.07 -0.79
C SER A 153 -17.03 19.01 -0.15
N TYR A 154 -17.16 18.77 1.17
CA TYR A 154 -16.53 17.63 1.84
C TYR A 154 -17.05 16.30 1.30
N HIS A 155 -18.36 16.15 1.17
CA HIS A 155 -18.95 14.93 0.65
C HIS A 155 -18.56 14.67 -0.82
N VAL A 156 -18.42 15.74 -1.61
CA VAL A 156 -17.88 15.62 -2.98
C VAL A 156 -16.45 15.13 -2.96
N LEU A 157 -15.56 15.64 -2.08
CA LEU A 157 -14.19 15.16 -1.96
C LEU A 157 -14.14 13.68 -1.54
N MET A 158 -14.92 13.29 -0.53
CA MET A 158 -15.00 11.89 -0.10
C MET A 158 -15.45 10.98 -1.26
N SER A 159 -16.49 11.38 -1.99
CA SER A 159 -16.98 10.63 -3.16
C SER A 159 -15.95 10.53 -4.29
N LEU A 160 -15.09 11.53 -4.48
CA LEU A 160 -13.98 11.47 -5.45
C LEU A 160 -12.94 10.44 -5.04
N LEU A 161 -12.58 10.39 -3.75
CA LEU A 161 -11.64 9.40 -3.24
C LEU A 161 -12.22 7.98 -3.31
N GLU A 162 -13.49 7.79 -2.95
CA GLU A 162 -14.20 6.50 -3.08
C GLU A 162 -14.29 6.04 -4.53
N ALA A 163 -14.46 6.96 -5.48
CA ALA A 163 -14.55 6.65 -6.91
C ALA A 163 -13.26 6.04 -7.48
N THR A 164 -12.12 6.16 -6.79
CA THR A 164 -10.88 5.46 -7.13
C THR A 164 -10.90 3.97 -6.79
N GLY A 165 -11.98 3.47 -6.18
CA GLY A 165 -12.09 2.11 -5.68
C GLY A 165 -11.48 1.90 -4.30
N ALA A 166 -10.95 2.93 -3.65
CA ALA A 166 -10.37 2.86 -2.32
C ALA A 166 -11.43 2.68 -1.21
N MET A 167 -11.07 1.97 -0.16
CA MET A 167 -11.87 1.83 1.06
C MET A 167 -11.46 2.90 2.07
N LEU A 168 -12.27 3.94 2.23
CA LEU A 168 -11.96 5.05 3.11
C LEU A 168 -12.10 4.64 4.59
N LEU A 169 -11.08 5.00 5.39
CA LEU A 169 -11.07 4.81 6.83
C LEU A 169 -10.76 6.16 7.51
N GLU A 170 -11.76 6.73 8.19
CA GLU A 170 -11.59 8.00 8.88
C GLU A 170 -11.01 7.80 10.28
N MET A 171 -10.00 8.60 10.64
CA MET A 171 -9.46 8.69 11.99
C MET A 171 -8.73 10.03 12.20
N ASP A 172 -8.41 10.38 13.46
CA ASP A 172 -7.57 11.55 13.75
C ASP A 172 -6.09 11.30 13.40
N THR A 173 -5.34 12.38 13.24
CA THR A 173 -3.94 12.36 12.79
C THR A 173 -3.01 11.65 13.76
N GLU A 174 -3.21 11.86 15.07
CA GLU A 174 -2.38 11.28 16.13
C GLU A 174 -2.63 9.76 16.23
N THR A 175 -3.89 9.34 16.13
CA THR A 175 -4.24 7.91 16.09
C THR A 175 -3.64 7.24 14.86
N HIS A 176 -3.72 7.91 13.69
CA HIS A 176 -3.10 7.41 12.47
C HIS A 176 -1.60 7.16 12.67
N ASP A 177 -0.84 8.18 13.13
CA ASP A 177 0.61 8.12 13.22
C ASP A 177 1.07 7.06 14.24
N ARG A 178 0.35 6.93 15.36
CA ARG A 178 0.58 5.85 16.35
C ARG A 178 0.32 4.47 15.74
N ILE A 179 -0.77 4.26 15.01
CA ILE A 179 -1.07 2.99 14.34
C ILE A 179 -0.01 2.69 13.28
N ALA A 180 0.33 3.66 12.42
CA ALA A 180 1.33 3.51 11.37
C ALA A 180 2.71 3.13 11.94
N ALA A 181 3.07 3.65 13.12
CA ALA A 181 4.29 3.23 13.81
C ALA A 181 4.31 1.72 14.08
N HIS A 182 3.19 1.14 14.51
CA HIS A 182 3.11 -0.29 14.85
C HIS A 182 3.02 -1.20 13.62
N VAL A 183 2.22 -0.83 12.60
CA VAL A 183 1.89 -1.74 11.49
C VAL A 183 2.73 -1.52 10.23
N SER A 184 3.50 -0.42 10.18
CA SER A 184 4.32 -0.05 9.03
C SER A 184 5.77 0.26 9.42
N HIS A 185 6.00 1.25 10.28
CA HIS A 185 7.35 1.78 10.54
C HIS A 185 8.22 0.80 11.31
N VAL A 186 7.71 0.21 12.39
CA VAL A 186 8.45 -0.81 13.16
C VAL A 186 8.69 -2.08 12.34
N PRO A 187 7.73 -2.66 11.61
CA PRO A 187 7.98 -3.77 10.69
C PRO A 187 9.11 -3.50 9.68
N GLN A 188 9.17 -2.30 9.10
CA GLN A 188 10.25 -1.90 8.21
C GLN A 188 11.61 -1.94 8.89
N LEU A 189 11.72 -1.33 10.07
CA LEU A 189 12.97 -1.30 10.84
C LEU A 189 13.41 -2.70 11.27
N LEU A 190 12.47 -3.55 11.71
CA LEU A 190 12.74 -4.93 12.06
C LEU A 190 13.21 -5.76 10.87
N SER A 191 12.62 -5.52 9.69
CA SER A 191 13.06 -6.15 8.43
C SER A 191 14.52 -5.81 8.12
N VAL A 192 14.92 -4.54 8.24
CA VAL A 192 16.32 -4.08 8.07
C VAL A 192 17.24 -4.71 9.11
N LEU A 193 16.83 -4.74 10.38
CA LEU A 193 17.62 -5.36 11.45
C LEU A 193 17.83 -6.86 11.21
N LEU A 194 16.80 -7.59 10.76
CA LEU A 194 16.89 -9.02 10.47
C LEU A 194 17.93 -9.31 9.38
N VAL A 195 17.96 -8.50 8.30
CA VAL A 195 18.96 -8.65 7.23
C VAL A 195 20.36 -8.39 7.75
N ASN A 196 20.56 -7.32 8.52
CA ASN A 196 21.86 -6.96 9.09
C ASN A 196 22.37 -8.03 10.08
N LEU A 197 21.49 -8.60 10.91
CA LEU A 197 21.84 -9.71 11.80
C LEU A 197 22.26 -10.96 11.02
N ALA A 198 21.58 -11.28 9.92
CA ALA A 198 21.96 -12.39 9.06
C ALA A 198 23.31 -12.14 8.35
N ASP A 199 23.61 -10.90 7.96
CA ASP A 199 24.90 -10.52 7.38
C ASP A 199 26.05 -10.61 8.41
N GLU A 200 25.80 -10.18 9.64
CA GLU A 200 26.77 -10.37 10.75
C GLU A 200 27.04 -11.87 11.00
N ALA A 201 25.98 -12.69 11.06
CA ALA A 201 26.13 -14.14 11.20
C ALA A 201 26.91 -14.77 10.04
N ARG A 202 26.70 -14.28 8.79
CA ARG A 202 27.44 -14.72 7.60
C ARG A 202 28.94 -14.49 7.73
N SER A 203 29.38 -13.49 8.45
CA SER A 203 30.81 -13.25 8.66
C SER A 203 31.50 -14.40 9.42
N ARG A 204 30.73 -15.17 10.21
CA ARG A 204 31.19 -16.35 10.98
C ARG A 204 30.92 -17.65 10.22
N ASP A 205 29.78 -17.74 9.54
CA ASP A 205 29.37 -18.89 8.73
C ASP A 205 28.84 -18.44 7.35
N PRO A 206 29.63 -18.59 6.27
CA PRO A 206 29.25 -18.18 4.93
C PRO A 206 27.97 -18.86 4.38
N GLN A 207 27.50 -19.92 5.02
CA GLN A 207 26.31 -20.65 4.58
C GLN A 207 24.99 -20.03 5.06
N VAL A 208 25.02 -19.08 5.99
CA VAL A 208 23.82 -18.45 6.59
C VAL A 208 22.81 -18.02 5.52
N LEU A 209 23.22 -17.24 4.52
CA LEU A 209 22.31 -16.76 3.47
C LEU A 209 21.83 -17.88 2.52
N ARG A 210 22.54 -19.00 2.42
CA ARG A 210 22.09 -20.15 1.63
C ARG A 210 20.91 -20.88 2.28
N LEU A 211 20.78 -20.78 3.60
CA LEU A 211 19.67 -21.32 4.38
C LEU A 211 18.48 -20.35 4.50
N ALA A 212 18.63 -19.11 4.01
CA ALA A 212 17.54 -18.13 3.98
C ALA A 212 16.42 -18.60 3.04
N ALA A 213 15.40 -19.24 3.60
CA ALA A 213 14.24 -19.79 2.92
C ALA A 213 13.08 -18.79 2.82
N GLY A 214 11.88 -19.25 2.41
CA GLY A 214 10.70 -18.42 2.16
C GLY A 214 10.37 -17.48 3.30
N GLY A 215 10.21 -17.98 4.52
CA GLY A 215 9.86 -17.16 5.68
C GLY A 215 10.81 -15.98 5.92
N PHE A 216 12.14 -16.21 5.79
CA PHE A 216 13.11 -15.11 5.91
C PHE A 216 12.95 -14.09 4.78
N ARG A 217 12.78 -14.55 3.53
CA ARG A 217 12.59 -13.66 2.36
C ARG A 217 11.32 -12.83 2.47
N ASP A 218 10.22 -13.44 2.93
CA ASP A 218 8.94 -12.75 3.08
C ASP A 218 9.03 -11.66 4.16
N MET A 219 9.61 -11.97 5.32
CA MET A 219 9.80 -11.00 6.41
C MET A 219 10.78 -9.88 6.06
N THR A 220 11.71 -10.12 5.14
CA THR A 220 12.78 -9.15 4.79
C THR A 220 12.58 -8.48 3.44
N ARG A 221 11.50 -8.77 2.72
CA ARG A 221 11.23 -8.21 1.39
C ARG A 221 11.30 -6.68 1.36
N ILE A 222 10.76 -6.04 2.38
CA ILE A 222 10.71 -4.56 2.49
C ILE A 222 12.04 -3.93 2.92
N ALA A 223 13.03 -4.69 3.36
CA ALA A 223 14.34 -4.17 3.80
C ALA A 223 15.13 -3.45 2.70
N SER A 224 14.78 -3.68 1.42
CA SER A 224 15.42 -3.03 0.27
C SER A 224 14.86 -1.64 -0.06
N SER A 225 13.92 -1.12 0.72
CA SER A 225 13.37 0.22 0.53
C SER A 225 14.46 1.30 0.69
N PRO A 226 14.49 2.33 -0.18
CA PRO A 226 15.52 3.37 -0.13
C PRO A 226 15.37 4.25 1.13
N PHE A 227 16.48 4.47 1.85
CA PHE A 227 16.52 5.20 3.11
C PHE A 227 15.98 6.65 3.05
N PRO A 228 16.23 7.47 1.98
CA PRO A 228 15.73 8.86 1.97
C PRO A 228 14.22 9.00 2.20
N MET A 229 13.41 8.07 1.69
CA MET A 229 11.97 8.07 1.97
C MET A 229 11.67 7.75 3.45
N TRP A 230 12.41 6.83 4.03
CA TRP A 230 12.25 6.43 5.43
C TRP A 230 12.81 7.46 6.41
N GLU A 231 13.85 8.20 6.02
CA GLU A 231 14.41 9.28 6.84
C GLU A 231 13.33 10.31 7.22
N ASP A 232 12.59 10.81 6.23
CA ASP A 232 11.49 11.75 6.42
C ASP A 232 10.42 11.18 7.37
N ILE A 233 10.00 9.93 7.14
CA ILE A 233 8.97 9.26 7.94
C ILE A 233 9.42 9.11 9.39
N LEU A 234 10.65 8.61 9.60
CA LEU A 234 11.19 8.36 10.93
C LEU A 234 11.44 9.65 11.72
N GLN A 235 11.86 10.73 11.06
CA GLN A 235 12.01 12.04 11.69
C GLN A 235 10.64 12.62 12.10
N ALA A 236 9.66 12.50 11.23
CA ALA A 236 8.33 13.08 11.46
C ALA A 236 7.48 12.30 12.49
N ASN A 237 7.70 10.99 12.63
CA ASN A 237 6.98 10.13 13.58
C ASN A 237 7.90 9.50 14.64
N GLN A 238 8.96 10.22 15.03
CA GLN A 238 10.01 9.69 15.90
C GLN A 238 9.50 9.21 17.26
N ALA A 239 8.56 9.94 17.87
CA ALA A 239 8.05 9.63 19.21
C ALA A 239 7.27 8.31 19.21
N ASP A 240 6.31 8.14 18.31
CA ASP A 240 5.48 6.93 18.22
C ASP A 240 6.31 5.71 17.80
N VAL A 241 7.25 5.89 16.86
CA VAL A 241 8.19 4.82 16.46
C VAL A 241 9.05 4.39 17.63
N HIS A 242 9.57 5.33 18.44
CA HIS A 242 10.35 5.01 19.63
C HIS A 242 9.53 4.25 20.68
N GLU A 243 8.27 4.65 20.89
CA GLU A 243 7.37 3.98 21.85
C GLU A 243 7.05 2.55 21.38
N ALA A 244 6.71 2.38 20.09
CA ALA A 244 6.42 1.08 19.49
C ALA A 244 7.64 0.14 19.54
N LEU A 245 8.86 0.63 19.23
CA LEU A 245 10.10 -0.13 19.37
C LEU A 245 10.39 -0.50 20.81
N SER A 246 10.13 0.41 21.77
CA SER A 246 10.30 0.14 23.20
C SER A 246 9.35 -0.96 23.69
N THR A 247 8.12 -0.97 23.18
CA THR A 247 7.14 -2.03 23.44
C THR A 247 7.60 -3.36 22.86
N PHE A 248 8.08 -3.36 21.60
CA PHE A 248 8.65 -4.55 20.95
C PHE A 248 9.85 -5.11 21.75
N ARG A 249 10.76 -4.24 22.19
CA ARG A 249 11.91 -4.66 23.02
C ARG A 249 11.46 -5.37 24.28
N LYS A 250 10.46 -4.83 25.00
CA LYS A 250 9.93 -5.49 26.23
C LYS A 250 9.34 -6.88 25.91
N ALA A 251 8.65 -7.02 24.78
CA ALA A 251 8.12 -8.32 24.36
C ALA A 251 9.26 -9.30 24.01
N LEU A 252 10.32 -8.83 23.37
CA LEU A 252 11.51 -9.64 23.07
C LEU A 252 12.24 -10.06 24.34
N ASP A 253 12.47 -9.16 25.29
CA ASP A 253 13.08 -9.45 26.58
C ASP A 253 12.27 -10.51 27.35
N ASN A 254 10.93 -10.40 27.33
CA ASN A 254 10.06 -11.41 27.94
C ASN A 254 10.19 -12.78 27.25
N LEU A 255 10.24 -12.83 25.92
CA LEU A 255 10.43 -14.08 25.17
C LEU A 255 11.76 -14.74 25.51
N ILE A 256 12.84 -13.96 25.66
CA ILE A 256 14.16 -14.45 26.09
C ILE A 256 14.06 -15.10 27.46
N LEU A 257 13.44 -14.42 28.45
CA LEU A 257 13.25 -14.96 29.79
C LEU A 257 12.43 -16.26 29.82
N LEU A 258 11.38 -16.36 28.99
CA LEU A 258 10.58 -17.59 28.85
C LEU A 258 11.42 -18.75 28.33
N LEU A 259 12.28 -18.49 27.33
CA LEU A 259 13.19 -19.49 26.75
C LEU A 259 14.25 -19.94 27.80
N GLU A 260 14.88 -19.00 28.50
CA GLU A 260 15.89 -19.27 29.52
C GLU A 260 15.36 -20.14 30.68
N ASN A 261 14.08 -19.93 31.05
CA ASN A 261 13.44 -20.67 32.13
C ASN A 261 12.67 -21.92 31.67
N GLY A 262 12.68 -22.23 30.37
CA GLY A 262 11.99 -23.40 29.81
C GLY A 262 10.47 -23.35 29.87
N HIS A 263 9.87 -22.14 29.89
CA HIS A 263 8.41 -21.95 29.97
C HIS A 263 7.74 -22.09 28.61
N PHE A 264 7.88 -23.26 27.98
CA PHE A 264 7.36 -23.53 26.63
C PHE A 264 5.83 -23.45 26.51
N GLU A 265 5.09 -23.73 27.58
CA GLU A 265 3.62 -23.57 27.60
C GLU A 265 3.23 -22.10 27.38
N ARG A 266 3.94 -21.16 28.03
CA ARG A 266 3.72 -19.72 27.83
C ARG A 266 4.11 -19.27 26.44
N ILE A 267 5.14 -19.86 25.85
CA ILE A 267 5.51 -19.61 24.47
C ILE A 267 4.43 -20.12 23.52
N ALA A 268 3.82 -21.30 23.78
CA ALA A 268 2.71 -21.80 22.99
C ALA A 268 1.49 -20.87 23.04
N GLU A 269 1.18 -20.25 24.19
CA GLU A 269 0.13 -19.24 24.31
C GLU A 269 0.39 -18.02 23.39
N LEU A 270 1.67 -17.57 23.26
CA LEU A 270 2.01 -16.48 22.33
C LEU A 270 1.76 -16.87 20.88
N PHE A 271 2.08 -18.11 20.48
CA PHE A 271 1.81 -18.61 19.12
C PHE A 271 0.31 -18.67 18.83
N GLN A 272 -0.47 -19.21 19.76
CA GLN A 272 -1.93 -19.30 19.63
C GLN A 272 -2.60 -17.91 19.52
N SER A 273 -2.15 -16.96 20.35
CA SER A 273 -2.64 -15.57 20.26
C SER A 273 -2.30 -14.91 18.92
N ALA A 274 -1.07 -15.15 18.42
CA ALA A 274 -0.66 -14.62 17.12
C ALA A 274 -1.47 -15.24 15.97
N GLU A 275 -1.71 -16.56 16.00
CA GLU A 275 -2.55 -17.27 15.02
C GLU A 275 -3.95 -16.66 14.97
N GLN A 276 -4.63 -16.54 16.13
CA GLN A 276 -5.96 -15.94 16.21
C GLN A 276 -5.99 -14.49 15.69
N THR A 277 -4.98 -13.69 16.04
CA THR A 277 -4.91 -12.30 15.57
C THR A 277 -4.65 -12.23 14.07
N ARG A 278 -3.83 -13.14 13.52
CA ARG A 278 -3.50 -13.20 12.09
C ARG A 278 -4.74 -13.41 11.23
N ASP A 279 -5.74 -14.16 11.74
CA ASP A 279 -7.01 -14.43 11.05
C ASP A 279 -7.86 -13.14 10.85
N PHE A 280 -7.66 -12.12 11.68
CA PHE A 280 -8.31 -10.80 11.51
C PHE A 280 -7.59 -9.89 10.50
N ILE A 281 -6.35 -10.19 10.13
CA ILE A 281 -5.64 -9.41 9.13
C ILE A 281 -6.15 -9.85 7.75
N PRO A 282 -6.73 -8.93 6.96
CA PRO A 282 -7.22 -9.27 5.63
C PRO A 282 -6.15 -10.02 4.82
N ALA A 283 -6.49 -11.17 4.29
CA ALA A 283 -5.56 -12.00 3.53
C ALA A 283 -5.17 -11.39 2.17
N ASP A 284 -5.98 -10.46 1.66
CA ASP A 284 -5.95 -10.01 0.28
C ASP A 284 -5.70 -8.51 0.15
N GLY A 285 -4.42 -8.14 0.01
CA GLY A 285 -4.02 -6.84 -0.51
C GLY A 285 -4.10 -6.70 -2.04
N LYS A 286 -4.73 -7.67 -2.76
CA LYS A 286 -4.75 -7.71 -4.23
C LYS A 286 -6.07 -7.19 -4.86
N GLY A 287 -6.82 -6.36 -4.16
CA GLY A 287 -8.01 -5.75 -4.75
C GLY A 287 -9.30 -6.57 -4.63
N PHE A 288 -9.39 -7.54 -3.73
CA PHE A 288 -10.62 -8.29 -3.49
C PHE A 288 -11.30 -7.88 -2.19
N LEU A 289 -12.60 -7.59 -2.27
CA LEU A 289 -13.42 -7.18 -1.12
C LEU A 289 -13.75 -8.34 -0.15
N LYS A 290 -13.55 -9.57 -0.59
CA LYS A 290 -13.78 -10.79 0.20
C LYS A 290 -12.63 -11.76 -0.04
N PRO A 291 -12.29 -12.58 0.97
CA PRO A 291 -11.32 -13.66 0.80
C PRO A 291 -11.73 -14.56 -0.38
N LEU A 292 -10.79 -14.84 -1.27
CA LEU A 292 -11.00 -15.78 -2.35
C LEU A 292 -10.95 -17.21 -1.84
N ALA A 293 -11.65 -18.08 -2.54
CA ALA A 293 -11.59 -19.51 -2.29
C ALA A 293 -10.45 -20.11 -3.12
N ASP A 294 -9.31 -20.37 -2.48
CA ASP A 294 -8.10 -20.83 -3.14
C ASP A 294 -8.12 -22.32 -3.48
N VAL A 295 -7.62 -22.63 -4.68
CA VAL A 295 -7.33 -23.98 -5.17
C VAL A 295 -5.85 -24.03 -5.55
N PHE A 296 -5.16 -25.07 -5.09
CA PHE A 296 -3.76 -25.29 -5.39
C PHE A 296 -3.64 -26.35 -6.48
N VAL A 297 -2.95 -26.05 -7.57
CA VAL A 297 -2.87 -26.91 -8.75
C VAL A 297 -1.40 -27.12 -9.14
N PHE A 298 -0.96 -28.36 -9.16
CA PHE A 298 0.37 -28.68 -9.66
C PHE A 298 0.33 -28.84 -11.18
N THR A 299 1.28 -28.20 -11.86
CA THR A 299 1.51 -28.34 -13.30
C THR A 299 2.96 -28.70 -13.60
N GLN A 300 3.18 -29.48 -14.66
CA GLN A 300 4.52 -29.76 -15.16
C GLN A 300 5.11 -28.53 -15.86
N ASP A 301 6.43 -28.38 -15.80
CA ASP A 301 7.16 -27.34 -16.53
C ASP A 301 7.29 -27.74 -18.01
N ARG A 302 6.30 -27.35 -18.81
CA ARG A 302 6.26 -27.60 -20.25
C ARG A 302 5.47 -26.48 -20.97
N PRO A 303 5.83 -26.17 -22.22
CA PRO A 303 5.05 -25.25 -23.03
C PRO A 303 3.57 -25.65 -23.09
N GLY A 304 2.66 -24.69 -22.90
CA GLY A 304 1.22 -24.89 -22.94
C GLY A 304 0.59 -25.39 -21.64
N ALA A 305 1.35 -25.68 -20.58
CA ALA A 305 0.79 -26.16 -19.30
C ALA A 305 -0.24 -25.18 -18.70
N LEU A 306 0.07 -23.89 -18.67
CA LEU A 306 -0.84 -22.86 -18.20
C LEU A 306 -2.05 -22.69 -19.13
N VAL A 307 -1.85 -22.78 -20.44
CA VAL A 307 -2.95 -22.73 -21.41
C VAL A 307 -3.93 -23.88 -21.16
N SER A 308 -3.42 -25.11 -21.02
CA SER A 308 -4.26 -26.28 -20.73
C SER A 308 -5.06 -26.10 -19.43
N LEU A 309 -4.41 -25.63 -18.35
CA LEU A 309 -5.04 -25.36 -17.06
C LEU A 309 -6.17 -24.33 -17.17
N THR A 310 -5.88 -23.17 -17.78
CA THR A 310 -6.87 -22.09 -17.90
C THR A 310 -7.98 -22.42 -18.89
N SER A 311 -7.71 -23.15 -19.98
CA SER A 311 -8.73 -23.62 -20.91
C SER A 311 -9.69 -24.61 -20.25
N THR A 312 -9.20 -25.53 -19.42
CA THR A 312 -10.03 -26.47 -18.68
C THR A 312 -11.02 -25.75 -17.75
N LEU A 313 -10.58 -24.68 -17.08
CA LEU A 313 -11.46 -23.88 -16.23
C LEU A 313 -12.45 -23.03 -17.04
N TYR A 314 -11.98 -22.46 -18.16
CA TYR A 314 -12.81 -21.69 -19.08
C TYR A 314 -13.94 -22.52 -19.69
N GLU A 315 -13.66 -23.75 -20.15
CA GLU A 315 -14.66 -24.67 -20.72
C GLU A 315 -15.73 -25.07 -19.68
N ALA A 316 -15.41 -25.00 -18.38
CA ALA A 316 -16.34 -25.23 -17.28
C ALA A 316 -17.06 -23.97 -16.81
N ASP A 317 -16.92 -22.83 -17.50
CA ASP A 317 -17.48 -21.51 -17.12
C ASP A 317 -17.06 -21.06 -15.71
N LEU A 318 -15.81 -21.36 -15.32
CA LEU A 318 -15.24 -20.98 -14.03
C LEU A 318 -14.31 -19.77 -14.19
N SER A 319 -14.68 -18.65 -13.55
CA SER A 319 -13.92 -17.39 -13.63
C SER A 319 -12.78 -17.38 -12.62
N ILE A 320 -11.53 -17.32 -13.14
CA ILE A 320 -10.35 -17.13 -12.32
C ILE A 320 -10.31 -15.66 -11.87
N LYS A 321 -10.26 -15.43 -10.56
CA LYS A 321 -10.13 -14.09 -9.97
C LYS A 321 -8.67 -13.71 -9.71
N ASP A 322 -7.85 -14.67 -9.26
CA ASP A 322 -6.41 -14.50 -9.05
C ASP A 322 -5.67 -15.77 -9.46
N ILE A 323 -4.44 -15.63 -9.95
CA ILE A 323 -3.55 -16.73 -10.24
C ILE A 323 -2.13 -16.38 -9.84
N GLU A 324 -1.51 -17.22 -9.03
CA GLU A 324 -0.16 -17.01 -8.52
C GLU A 324 0.66 -18.29 -8.61
N LEU A 325 1.89 -18.18 -9.08
CA LEU A 325 2.83 -19.29 -9.10
C LEU A 325 3.64 -19.31 -7.79
N LEU A 326 3.29 -20.20 -6.87
CA LEU A 326 3.85 -20.26 -5.52
C LEU A 326 5.23 -20.91 -5.46
N ARG A 327 5.43 -22.00 -6.21
CA ARG A 327 6.67 -22.78 -6.19
C ARG A 327 7.01 -23.25 -7.60
N ILE A 328 8.21 -22.95 -8.02
CA ILE A 328 8.79 -23.47 -9.26
C ILE A 328 9.91 -24.41 -8.88
N ARG A 329 9.98 -25.56 -9.56
CA ARG A 329 11.18 -26.40 -9.61
C ARG A 329 11.52 -26.58 -11.07
N GLU A 330 12.64 -25.99 -11.48
CA GLU A 330 13.14 -26.06 -12.84
C GLU A 330 13.14 -27.51 -13.36
N ASN A 331 12.57 -27.74 -14.52
CA ASN A 331 12.37 -29.05 -15.17
C ASN A 331 11.45 -30.05 -14.40
N ARG A 332 10.75 -29.64 -13.35
CA ARG A 332 9.81 -30.51 -12.63
C ARG A 332 8.39 -29.98 -12.59
N GLY A 333 8.21 -28.66 -12.63
CA GLY A 333 6.91 -28.01 -12.56
C GLY A 333 6.73 -27.07 -11.39
N GLY A 334 5.52 -26.57 -11.22
CA GLY A 334 5.16 -25.61 -10.19
C GLY A 334 3.74 -25.79 -9.67
N THR A 335 3.48 -25.23 -8.49
CA THR A 335 2.13 -25.16 -7.92
C THR A 335 1.59 -23.76 -8.13
N PHE A 336 0.45 -23.66 -8.81
CA PHE A 336 -0.33 -22.45 -8.91
C PHE A 336 -1.36 -22.41 -7.79
N ARG A 337 -1.51 -21.24 -7.17
CA ARG A 337 -2.68 -20.87 -6.39
C ARG A 337 -3.65 -20.16 -7.34
N ILE A 338 -4.88 -20.61 -7.40
CA ILE A 338 -5.94 -20.04 -8.21
C ILE A 338 -7.08 -19.65 -7.28
N GLY A 339 -7.41 -18.35 -7.25
CA GLY A 339 -8.48 -17.80 -6.43
C GLY A 339 -9.81 -17.76 -7.19
N PHE A 340 -10.88 -18.24 -6.56
CA PHE A 340 -12.26 -18.17 -7.02
C PHE A 340 -13.10 -17.29 -6.11
N GLU A 341 -14.20 -16.73 -6.61
CA GLU A 341 -15.07 -15.84 -5.83
C GLU A 341 -15.78 -16.59 -4.69
N THR A 342 -16.13 -17.85 -4.92
CA THR A 342 -16.89 -18.67 -3.96
C THR A 342 -16.27 -20.03 -3.69
N SER A 343 -16.49 -20.55 -2.47
CA SER A 343 -16.11 -21.92 -2.15
C SER A 343 -16.78 -22.96 -3.04
N ARG A 344 -17.96 -22.67 -3.61
CA ARG A 344 -18.65 -23.55 -4.56
C ARG A 344 -17.89 -23.67 -5.86
N GLU A 345 -17.43 -22.54 -6.42
CA GLU A 345 -16.60 -22.53 -7.63
C GLU A 345 -15.28 -23.22 -7.42
N ALA A 346 -14.64 -23.03 -6.27
CA ALA A 346 -13.39 -23.71 -5.92
C ALA A 346 -13.57 -25.25 -5.85
N ILE A 347 -14.66 -25.73 -5.29
CA ILE A 347 -14.96 -27.17 -5.23
C ILE A 347 -15.21 -27.72 -6.65
N GLU A 348 -15.93 -26.99 -7.49
CA GLU A 348 -16.18 -27.39 -8.88
C GLU A 348 -14.89 -27.36 -9.70
N ALA A 349 -14.03 -26.36 -9.51
CA ALA A 349 -12.72 -26.27 -10.14
C ALA A 349 -11.85 -27.51 -9.82
N ILE A 350 -11.83 -27.97 -8.58
CA ILE A 350 -11.09 -29.19 -8.21
C ILE A 350 -11.60 -30.40 -8.97
N LYS A 351 -12.94 -30.58 -9.10
CA LYS A 351 -13.52 -31.71 -9.82
C LYS A 351 -13.15 -31.68 -11.30
N VAL A 352 -13.32 -30.53 -11.94
CA VAL A 352 -13.03 -30.34 -13.37
C VAL A 352 -11.54 -30.54 -13.66
N LEU A 353 -10.67 -29.94 -12.84
CA LEU A 353 -9.23 -30.11 -12.97
C LEU A 353 -8.77 -31.53 -12.71
N SER A 354 -9.34 -32.21 -11.71
CA SER A 354 -9.02 -33.63 -11.43
C SER A 354 -9.47 -34.54 -12.57
N ALA A 355 -10.62 -34.26 -13.21
CA ALA A 355 -11.08 -35.00 -14.38
C ALA A 355 -10.19 -34.79 -15.63
N ALA A 356 -9.44 -33.68 -15.68
CA ALA A 356 -8.47 -33.35 -16.70
C ALA A 356 -7.03 -33.72 -16.32
N ASP A 357 -6.82 -34.64 -15.38
CA ASP A 357 -5.54 -35.16 -14.90
C ASP A 357 -4.63 -34.12 -14.20
N PHE A 358 -5.19 -33.01 -13.71
CA PHE A 358 -4.47 -32.10 -12.83
C PHE A 358 -4.53 -32.56 -11.38
N THR A 359 -3.43 -32.39 -10.64
CA THR A 359 -3.44 -32.53 -9.17
C THR A 359 -3.90 -31.24 -8.56
N ALA A 360 -5.18 -31.17 -8.15
CA ALA A 360 -5.79 -29.98 -7.56
C ALA A 360 -6.33 -30.28 -6.16
N TYR A 361 -6.14 -29.34 -5.20
CA TYR A 361 -6.57 -29.49 -3.79
C TYR A 361 -6.83 -28.14 -3.13
N ARG A 362 -7.50 -28.15 -1.98
CA ARG A 362 -7.61 -27.02 -1.03
C ARG A 362 -6.83 -27.33 0.22
N LEU A 363 -6.34 -26.29 0.90
CA LEU A 363 -5.77 -26.34 2.25
C LEU A 363 -6.86 -26.21 3.31
#